data_b45af1087a9696970d84a489f3169919
#
_entry.id   b45af1087a9696970d84a489f3169919
#
_cell.length_a   1.000
_cell.length_b   1.000
_cell.length_c   1.000
_cell.angle_alpha   90.00
_cell.angle_beta   90.00
_cell.angle_gamma   90.00
#
_symmetry.space_group_name_H-M   'P 1'
#
loop_
_entity.id
_entity.type
_entity.pdbx_description
1 polymer ?
#
loop_
_entity_poly.entity_id
_entity_poly.type
_entity_poly.pdbx_seq_one_letter_code
_entity_poly.pdbx_strand_id
1 'polypeptide(L)'
;MTTIKFYSELKNEYQSFSNFYKTPFQVKIKDQLTTFPTVEHYFHFQKAFLFDDKEAQHAILNTNDPLEVKRIGRTVKNFNPTQWEAVAPKHIANGMYLKFTQNQTLKKQLLETKNTLLEEANPYDNKYGIGKNGDGQNITGKCLMQVRDLIAEKEKQSRQIQGDLTSINNGYIMHQVNCQNVMGAGVAKALYSKYPRVKEAYHEFATKHPNPKDRLGKIQPVNLDSNPNLKIFNAYTQLYYGNSAKTKKVYTDENKLIDALTRFDQRAKQDNQPAYVPAKIGCGLAGGNWERIKKHILDNTNITIVELPQRQPEKTITKEQSDEFSL
;
A
#
# COMPACT_ATOMS: atom_id res chain seq x y z
N MET A 1 17.51 -18.04 -0.63
CA MET A 1 16.80 -16.80 -0.22
C MET A 1 17.82 -15.89 0.42
N THR A 2 17.80 -14.61 0.11
CA THR A 2 18.62 -13.61 0.80
C THR A 2 18.08 -13.43 2.22
N THR A 3 18.99 -13.29 3.20
CA THR A 3 18.64 -13.10 4.61
C THR A 3 19.18 -11.75 5.07
N ILE A 4 18.37 -10.98 5.76
CA ILE A 4 18.75 -9.76 6.44
C ILE A 4 18.83 -10.04 7.94
N LYS A 5 20.00 -9.80 8.53
CA LYS A 5 20.23 -9.91 9.97
C LYS A 5 20.18 -8.53 10.62
N PHE A 6 19.43 -8.42 11.72
CA PHE A 6 19.31 -7.21 12.52
C PHE A 6 19.48 -7.51 14.01
N TYR A 7 20.08 -6.58 14.74
CA TYR A 7 20.23 -6.62 16.19
C TYR A 7 20.70 -5.25 16.67
N SER A 8 20.39 -4.89 17.92
CA SER A 8 20.76 -3.56 18.47
C SER A 8 22.26 -3.25 18.47
N GLU A 9 23.11 -4.28 18.56
CA GLU A 9 24.58 -4.14 18.55
C GLU A 9 25.21 -4.34 17.17
N LEU A 10 24.44 -4.78 16.16
CA LEU A 10 24.88 -4.84 14.77
C LEU A 10 24.87 -3.42 14.18
N LYS A 11 26.05 -2.90 13.88
CA LYS A 11 26.21 -1.60 13.22
C LYS A 11 25.95 -1.72 11.72
N ASN A 12 24.71 -2.01 11.34
CA ASN A 12 24.28 -2.06 9.96
C ASN A 12 23.02 -1.19 9.74
N GLU A 13 22.61 -1.06 8.48
CA GLU A 13 21.44 -0.26 8.11
C GLU A 13 20.12 -0.76 8.72
N TYR A 14 20.05 -2.04 9.14
CA TYR A 14 18.85 -2.68 9.70
C TYR A 14 18.85 -2.70 11.25
N GLN A 15 19.79 -2.06 11.90
CA GLN A 15 19.81 -1.94 13.36
C GLN A 15 18.48 -1.40 13.92
N SER A 16 17.87 -0.49 13.18
CA SER A 16 16.56 0.11 13.52
C SER A 16 15.41 -0.89 13.60
N PHE A 17 15.56 -2.11 13.10
CA PHE A 17 14.55 -3.16 13.19
C PHE A 17 14.46 -3.80 14.57
N SER A 18 15.52 -3.69 15.37
CA SER A 18 15.56 -4.19 16.75
C SER A 18 14.48 -3.55 17.64
N ASN A 19 13.94 -4.36 18.56
CA ASN A 19 13.01 -3.88 19.60
C ASN A 19 13.66 -2.87 20.56
N PHE A 20 14.97 -2.90 20.72
CA PHE A 20 15.76 -2.00 21.55
C PHE A 20 16.05 -0.64 20.90
N TYR A 21 15.88 -0.53 19.58
CA TYR A 21 16.22 0.70 18.87
C TYR A 21 15.24 1.83 19.22
N LYS A 22 15.80 2.97 19.65
CA LYS A 22 15.02 4.14 20.05
C LYS A 22 14.34 4.78 18.85
N THR A 23 13.06 4.52 18.72
CA THR A 23 12.14 5.15 17.76
C THR A 23 10.80 5.29 18.45
N PRO A 24 10.54 6.46 19.07
CA PRO A 24 9.31 6.68 19.83
C PRO A 24 8.06 6.51 18.96
N PHE A 25 7.03 5.92 19.55
CA PHE A 25 5.70 5.81 19.00
C PHE A 25 4.65 5.95 20.08
N GLN A 26 3.42 6.27 19.70
CA GLN A 26 2.33 6.58 20.60
C GLN A 26 1.25 5.51 20.58
N VAL A 27 0.68 5.27 21.75
CA VAL A 27 -0.43 4.33 21.97
C VAL A 27 -1.48 4.99 22.84
N LYS A 28 -2.74 4.85 22.47
CA LYS A 28 -3.85 5.29 23.33
C LYS A 28 -4.15 4.20 24.36
N ILE A 29 -3.90 4.48 25.64
CA ILE A 29 -4.19 3.60 26.78
C ILE A 29 -5.21 4.30 27.68
N LYS A 30 -6.40 3.73 27.86
CA LYS A 30 -7.46 4.31 28.69
C LYS A 30 -7.65 5.82 28.43
N ASP A 31 -7.82 6.20 27.16
CA ASP A 31 -8.02 7.57 26.70
C ASP A 31 -6.80 8.52 26.86
N GLN A 32 -5.69 8.07 27.38
CA GLN A 32 -4.43 8.82 27.43
C GLN A 32 -3.47 8.38 26.33
N LEU A 33 -2.86 9.37 25.67
CA LEU A 33 -1.81 9.12 24.68
C LEU A 33 -0.49 8.89 25.40
N THR A 34 0.02 7.67 25.33
CA THR A 34 1.26 7.24 25.99
C THR A 34 2.35 7.04 24.94
N THR A 35 3.52 7.63 25.14
CA THR A 35 4.69 7.47 24.26
C THR A 35 5.61 6.39 24.79
N PHE A 36 5.96 5.43 23.91
CA PHE A 36 6.96 4.41 24.21
C PHE A 36 8.23 4.68 23.42
N PRO A 37 9.40 4.78 24.09
CA PRO A 37 10.67 5.03 23.40
C PRO A 37 11.13 3.91 22.47
N THR A 38 10.78 2.65 22.80
CA THR A 38 11.16 1.44 22.06
C THR A 38 10.07 0.40 22.11
N VAL A 39 10.12 -0.60 21.22
CA VAL A 39 9.21 -1.76 21.28
C VAL A 39 9.41 -2.56 22.55
N GLU A 40 10.64 -2.60 23.12
CA GLU A 40 10.93 -3.27 24.38
C GLU A 40 10.16 -2.64 25.55
N HIS A 41 10.05 -1.29 25.61
CA HIS A 41 9.23 -0.59 26.60
C HIS A 41 7.75 -1.00 26.48
N TYR A 42 7.21 -0.95 25.28
CA TYR A 42 5.83 -1.35 25.03
C TYR A 42 5.57 -2.81 25.43
N PHE A 43 6.45 -3.72 25.03
CA PHE A 43 6.32 -5.16 25.29
C PHE A 43 6.28 -5.47 26.78
N HIS A 44 7.21 -4.94 27.55
CA HIS A 44 7.24 -5.17 29.01
C HIS A 44 6.15 -4.40 29.75
N PHE A 45 5.74 -3.24 29.25
CA PHE A 45 4.56 -2.55 29.77
C PHE A 45 3.30 -3.40 29.59
N GLN A 46 3.10 -4.01 28.42
CA GLN A 46 1.94 -4.92 28.19
C GLN A 46 2.00 -6.14 29.11
N LYS A 47 3.18 -6.65 29.41
CA LYS A 47 3.37 -7.72 30.39
C LYS A 47 2.92 -7.28 31.78
N ALA A 48 3.42 -6.14 32.27
CA ALA A 48 3.03 -5.60 33.56
C ALA A 48 1.55 -5.22 33.62
N PHE A 49 0.98 -4.79 32.50
CA PHE A 49 -0.45 -4.49 32.38
C PHE A 49 -1.33 -5.76 32.49
N LEU A 50 -0.93 -6.83 31.79
CA LEU A 50 -1.66 -8.11 31.83
C LEU A 50 -1.75 -8.72 33.23
N PHE A 51 -0.70 -8.55 34.03
CA PHE A 51 -0.60 -9.09 35.39
C PHE A 51 -0.92 -8.07 36.49
N ASP A 52 -1.48 -6.92 36.11
CA ASP A 52 -1.91 -5.81 36.99
C ASP A 52 -0.80 -5.29 37.93
N ASP A 53 0.45 -5.36 37.50
CA ASP A 53 1.58 -4.81 38.25
C ASP A 53 1.76 -3.31 37.96
N LYS A 54 1.10 -2.47 38.77
CA LYS A 54 1.13 -1.01 38.59
C LYS A 54 2.51 -0.39 38.85
N GLU A 55 3.28 -0.96 39.76
CA GLU A 55 4.63 -0.49 40.10
C GLU A 55 5.57 -0.71 38.90
N ALA A 56 5.52 -1.91 38.29
CA ALA A 56 6.27 -2.21 37.10
C ALA A 56 5.85 -1.32 35.89
N GLN A 57 4.53 -1.12 35.70
CA GLN A 57 4.02 -0.21 34.66
C GLN A 57 4.60 1.20 34.84
N HIS A 58 4.56 1.75 36.03
CA HIS A 58 5.08 3.09 36.35
C HIS A 58 6.61 3.15 36.15
N ALA A 59 7.36 2.16 36.65
CA ALA A 59 8.80 2.09 36.50
C ALA A 59 9.24 2.05 35.02
N ILE A 60 8.54 1.26 34.19
CA ILE A 60 8.80 1.16 32.73
C ILE A 60 8.57 2.49 32.03
N LEU A 61 7.53 3.25 32.40
CA LEU A 61 7.25 4.55 31.78
C LEU A 61 8.23 5.65 32.21
N ASN A 62 8.92 5.48 33.33
CA ASN A 62 9.87 6.48 33.87
C ASN A 62 11.33 6.20 33.54
N THR A 63 11.65 5.15 32.81
CA THR A 63 13.02 4.91 32.31
C THR A 63 13.09 5.09 30.80
N ASN A 64 14.27 5.44 30.28
CA ASN A 64 14.58 5.50 28.85
C ASN A 64 15.56 4.39 28.43
N ASP A 65 15.96 3.53 29.37
CA ASP A 65 16.90 2.44 29.11
C ASP A 65 16.17 1.11 28.84
N PRO A 66 16.23 0.56 27.62
CA PRO A 66 15.56 -0.71 27.30
C PRO A 66 16.15 -1.91 28.07
N LEU A 67 17.41 -1.84 28.53
CA LEU A 67 17.99 -2.89 29.39
C LEU A 67 17.36 -2.88 30.78
N GLU A 68 17.14 -1.69 31.33
CA GLU A 68 16.41 -1.54 32.60
C GLU A 68 14.98 -2.05 32.47
N VAL A 69 14.28 -1.67 31.40
CA VAL A 69 12.94 -2.18 31.10
C VAL A 69 12.90 -3.71 31.05
N LYS A 70 13.89 -4.35 30.42
CA LYS A 70 14.00 -5.82 30.39
C LYS A 70 14.20 -6.41 31.77
N ARG A 71 14.97 -5.75 32.67
CA ARG A 71 15.14 -6.15 34.08
C ARG A 71 13.82 -6.07 34.83
N ILE A 72 13.11 -4.94 34.75
CA ILE A 72 11.78 -4.75 35.36
C ILE A 72 10.81 -5.83 34.85
N GLY A 73 10.79 -6.08 33.51
CA GLY A 73 9.94 -7.08 32.92
C GLY A 73 10.17 -8.53 33.40
N ARG A 74 11.36 -8.85 33.93
CA ARG A 74 11.66 -10.16 34.52
C ARG A 74 11.08 -10.33 35.94
N THR A 75 10.80 -9.23 36.63
CA THR A 75 10.33 -9.21 38.04
C THR A 75 8.87 -8.83 38.18
N VAL A 76 8.10 -8.82 37.07
CA VAL A 76 6.66 -8.53 37.08
C VAL A 76 5.94 -9.46 38.05
N LYS A 77 5.16 -8.89 39.00
CA LYS A 77 4.38 -9.60 40.00
C LYS A 77 3.25 -10.42 39.35
N ASN A 78 2.78 -11.45 40.02
CA ASN A 78 1.69 -12.33 39.57
C ASN A 78 1.91 -12.94 38.17
N PHE A 79 3.15 -13.06 37.73
CA PHE A 79 3.51 -13.54 36.42
C PHE A 79 3.12 -15.01 36.20
N ASN A 80 2.34 -15.25 35.13
CA ASN A 80 2.02 -16.60 34.63
C ASN A 80 2.65 -16.84 33.28
N PRO A 81 3.67 -17.72 33.18
CA PRO A 81 4.38 -17.98 31.92
C PRO A 81 3.46 -18.44 30.78
N THR A 82 2.56 -19.38 31.06
CA THR A 82 1.65 -19.94 30.04
C THR A 82 0.75 -18.85 29.44
N GLN A 83 0.16 -18.01 30.32
CA GLN A 83 -0.70 -16.92 29.89
C GLN A 83 0.09 -15.87 29.08
N TRP A 84 1.32 -15.55 29.51
CA TRP A 84 2.15 -14.59 28.78
C TRP A 84 2.61 -15.13 27.42
N GLU A 85 3.07 -16.36 27.36
CA GLU A 85 3.58 -16.97 26.12
C GLU A 85 2.51 -17.06 25.03
N ALA A 86 1.25 -17.24 25.40
CA ALA A 86 0.14 -17.25 24.46
C ALA A 86 -0.09 -15.90 23.76
N VAL A 87 0.31 -14.78 24.38
CA VAL A 87 0.05 -13.42 23.85
C VAL A 87 1.32 -12.62 23.50
N ALA A 88 2.47 -13.01 24.01
CA ALA A 88 3.72 -12.28 23.84
C ALA A 88 4.08 -11.97 22.39
N PRO A 89 3.99 -12.92 21.42
CA PRO A 89 4.26 -12.61 20.02
C PRO A 89 3.33 -11.54 19.44
N LYS A 90 2.05 -11.54 19.86
CA LYS A 90 1.07 -10.51 19.44
C LYS A 90 1.46 -9.11 19.94
N HIS A 91 1.95 -9.01 21.18
CA HIS A 91 2.42 -7.72 21.72
C HIS A 91 3.68 -7.23 21.01
N ILE A 92 4.63 -8.11 20.66
CA ILE A 92 5.78 -7.74 19.83
C ILE A 92 5.30 -7.21 18.47
N ALA A 93 4.46 -7.96 17.77
CA ALA A 93 3.94 -7.56 16.46
C ALA A 93 3.19 -6.22 16.52
N ASN A 94 2.36 -6.00 17.54
CA ASN A 94 1.65 -4.72 17.73
C ASN A 94 2.62 -3.55 17.96
N GLY A 95 3.61 -3.72 18.83
CA GLY A 95 4.63 -2.68 19.06
C GLY A 95 5.43 -2.35 17.80
N MET A 96 5.83 -3.37 17.04
CA MET A 96 6.47 -3.19 15.74
C MET A 96 5.55 -2.48 14.74
N TYR A 97 4.31 -2.92 14.61
CA TYR A 97 3.34 -2.29 13.71
C TYR A 97 3.21 -0.79 14.00
N LEU A 98 3.07 -0.40 15.27
CA LEU A 98 2.97 1.00 15.69
C LEU A 98 4.26 1.78 15.40
N LYS A 99 5.43 1.21 15.71
CA LYS A 99 6.74 1.80 15.43
C LYS A 99 6.92 2.08 13.94
N PHE A 100 6.65 1.10 13.08
CA PHE A 100 6.88 1.21 11.65
C PHE A 100 5.82 2.06 10.95
N THR A 101 4.54 2.01 11.37
CA THR A 101 3.49 2.83 10.74
C THR A 101 3.56 4.30 11.13
N GLN A 102 4.08 4.63 12.30
CA GLN A 102 4.27 6.02 12.76
C GLN A 102 5.60 6.63 12.30
N ASN A 103 6.51 5.84 11.69
CA ASN A 103 7.78 6.32 11.17
C ASN A 103 7.92 5.99 9.69
N GLN A 104 7.73 6.99 8.81
CA GLN A 104 7.69 6.78 7.37
C GLN A 104 9.01 6.26 6.79
N THR A 105 10.15 6.70 7.31
CA THR A 105 11.47 6.24 6.87
C THR A 105 11.66 4.76 7.18
N LEU A 106 11.34 4.33 8.40
CA LEU A 106 11.44 2.92 8.79
C LEU A 106 10.41 2.06 8.08
N LYS A 107 9.18 2.57 7.88
CA LYS A 107 8.16 1.88 7.09
C LYS A 107 8.65 1.59 5.68
N LYS A 108 9.21 2.58 5.01
CA LYS A 108 9.78 2.43 3.66
C LYS A 108 10.90 1.39 3.66
N GLN A 109 11.86 1.49 4.58
CA GLN A 109 12.97 0.54 4.71
C GLN A 109 12.47 -0.90 4.93
N LEU A 110 11.47 -1.11 5.79
CA LEU A 110 10.88 -2.43 6.02
C LEU A 110 10.21 -2.98 4.76
N LEU A 111 9.45 -2.18 4.04
CA LEU A 111 8.77 -2.60 2.80
C LEU A 111 9.77 -2.91 1.67
N GLU A 112 10.90 -2.22 1.61
CA GLU A 112 11.98 -2.48 0.65
C GLU A 112 12.64 -3.85 0.84
N THR A 113 12.54 -4.46 2.02
CA THR A 113 13.02 -5.85 2.25
C THR A 113 12.19 -6.90 1.50
N LYS A 114 11.00 -6.57 1.00
CA LYS A 114 10.12 -7.46 0.23
C LYS A 114 9.95 -8.83 0.89
N ASN A 115 10.29 -9.91 0.19
CA ASN A 115 10.15 -11.30 0.65
C ASN A 115 11.44 -11.85 1.31
N THR A 116 12.38 -10.97 1.68
CA THR A 116 13.63 -11.38 2.33
C THR A 116 13.34 -11.93 3.72
N LEU A 117 14.05 -12.99 4.13
CA LEU A 117 14.03 -13.52 5.48
C LEU A 117 14.66 -12.50 6.44
N LEU A 118 13.95 -12.18 7.54
CA LEU A 118 14.44 -11.27 8.57
C LEU A 118 14.79 -12.07 9.83
N GLU A 119 16.04 -11.93 10.31
CA GLU A 119 16.54 -12.68 11.47
C GLU A 119 17.07 -11.73 12.54
N GLU A 120 16.53 -11.84 13.77
CA GLU A 120 17.12 -11.17 14.93
C GLU A 120 18.36 -11.91 15.38
N ALA A 121 19.52 -11.36 15.05
CA ALA A 121 20.83 -12.00 15.27
C ALA A 121 21.37 -11.75 16.69
N ASN A 122 20.51 -11.77 17.71
CA ASN A 122 20.92 -11.74 19.11
C ASN A 122 21.55 -13.09 19.51
N PRO A 123 22.86 -13.13 19.82
CA PRO A 123 23.54 -14.40 20.14
C PRO A 123 23.14 -14.98 21.51
N TYR A 124 22.50 -14.20 22.35
CA TYR A 124 22.09 -14.56 23.71
C TYR A 124 20.61 -14.95 23.83
N ASP A 125 19.87 -14.99 22.72
CA ASP A 125 18.43 -15.25 22.75
C ASP A 125 18.01 -16.26 21.67
N ASN A 126 17.83 -17.52 22.10
CA ASN A 126 17.39 -18.59 21.20
C ASN A 126 15.85 -18.62 21.00
N LYS A 127 15.08 -17.83 21.77
CA LYS A 127 13.63 -17.78 21.66
C LYS A 127 13.19 -16.66 20.72
N TYR A 128 13.55 -15.44 21.06
CA TYR A 128 13.14 -14.28 20.27
C TYR A 128 14.08 -14.03 19.08
N GLY A 129 15.37 -14.33 19.22
CA GLY A 129 16.38 -14.29 18.17
C GLY A 129 16.76 -15.67 17.62
N ILE A 130 17.82 -15.68 16.81
CA ILE A 130 18.40 -16.93 16.23
C ILE A 130 19.46 -17.57 17.14
N GLY A 131 19.86 -16.90 18.23
CA GLY A 131 20.87 -17.41 19.14
C GLY A 131 22.27 -17.48 18.53
N LYS A 132 23.23 -17.98 19.33
CA LYS A 132 24.64 -18.07 18.94
C LYS A 132 24.87 -18.99 17.74
N ASN A 133 24.13 -20.08 17.66
CA ASN A 133 24.30 -21.09 16.61
C ASN A 133 23.46 -20.80 15.35
N GLY A 134 22.55 -19.84 15.40
CA GLY A 134 21.66 -19.51 14.29
C GLY A 134 20.44 -20.43 14.14
N ASP A 135 20.16 -21.28 15.12
CA ASP A 135 19.08 -22.28 15.15
C ASP A 135 17.93 -21.92 16.10
N GLY A 136 17.97 -20.72 16.68
CA GLY A 136 16.89 -20.18 17.54
C GLY A 136 15.56 -19.98 16.81
N GLN A 137 14.49 -19.78 17.59
CA GLN A 137 13.13 -19.73 17.08
C GLN A 137 12.81 -18.48 16.24
N ASN A 138 13.60 -17.39 16.38
CA ASN A 138 13.46 -16.13 15.65
C ASN A 138 12.04 -15.54 15.72
N ILE A 139 11.42 -15.54 16.89
CA ILE A 139 10.05 -15.01 17.07
C ILE A 139 9.98 -13.55 16.65
N THR A 140 10.96 -12.72 17.01
CA THR A 140 11.01 -11.29 16.64
C THR A 140 11.05 -11.10 15.10
N GLY A 141 11.90 -11.85 14.41
CA GLY A 141 11.99 -11.78 12.95
C GLY A 141 10.70 -12.24 12.27
N LYS A 142 10.07 -13.31 12.79
CA LYS A 142 8.75 -13.78 12.30
C LYS A 142 7.67 -12.73 12.49
N CYS A 143 7.59 -12.10 13.66
CA CYS A 143 6.66 -11.00 13.92
C CYS A 143 6.90 -9.82 12.98
N LEU A 144 8.17 -9.45 12.75
CA LEU A 144 8.52 -8.35 11.85
C LEU A 144 8.13 -8.63 10.39
N MET A 145 8.32 -9.86 9.91
CA MET A 145 7.86 -10.26 8.57
C MET A 145 6.33 -10.20 8.46
N GLN A 146 5.59 -10.67 9.46
CA GLN A 146 4.12 -10.55 9.49
C GLN A 146 3.67 -9.08 9.48
N VAL A 147 4.34 -8.21 10.25
CA VAL A 147 4.06 -6.77 10.27
C VAL A 147 4.34 -6.13 8.91
N ARG A 148 5.47 -6.47 8.28
CA ARG A 148 5.80 -6.02 6.92
C ARG A 148 4.70 -6.37 5.93
N ASP A 149 4.26 -7.62 5.94
CA ASP A 149 3.27 -8.13 4.99
C ASP A 149 1.90 -7.48 5.24
N LEU A 150 1.53 -7.25 6.52
CA LEU A 150 0.31 -6.52 6.88
C LEU A 150 0.35 -5.05 6.43
N ILE A 151 1.48 -4.37 6.63
CA ILE A 151 1.65 -2.97 6.17
C ILE A 151 1.59 -2.91 4.65
N ALA A 152 2.26 -3.82 3.95
CA ALA A 152 2.25 -3.88 2.49
C ALA A 152 0.83 -4.09 1.95
N GLU A 153 0.04 -4.97 2.56
CA GLU A 153 -1.34 -5.21 2.15
C GLU A 153 -2.24 -3.98 2.38
N LYS A 154 -2.10 -3.33 3.54
CA LYS A 154 -2.85 -2.08 3.80
C LYS A 154 -2.48 -0.95 2.84
N GLU A 155 -1.20 -0.81 2.48
CA GLU A 155 -0.75 0.15 1.47
C GLU A 155 -1.37 -0.16 0.09
N LYS A 156 -1.46 -1.43 -0.31
CA LYS A 156 -2.15 -1.84 -1.54
C LYS A 156 -3.64 -1.52 -1.50
N GLN A 157 -4.30 -1.76 -0.38
CA GLN A 157 -5.72 -1.45 -0.20
C GLN A 157 -5.97 0.07 -0.25
N SER A 158 -5.13 0.88 0.38
CA SER A 158 -5.24 2.34 0.38
C SER A 158 -5.09 2.97 -1.01
N ARG A 159 -4.43 2.26 -1.94
CA ARG A 159 -4.29 2.68 -3.35
C ARG A 159 -5.43 2.20 -4.25
N GLN A 160 -6.50 1.68 -3.71
CA GLN A 160 -7.74 1.33 -4.41
C GLN A 160 -8.87 2.17 -3.82
N ILE A 161 -9.22 3.26 -4.50
CA ILE A 161 -10.20 4.22 -4.01
C ILE A 161 -11.47 4.21 -4.85
N GLN A 162 -12.60 4.43 -4.20
CA GLN A 162 -13.88 4.66 -4.88
C GLN A 162 -13.99 6.14 -5.25
N GLY A 163 -14.36 6.43 -6.48
CA GLY A 163 -14.53 7.81 -6.95
C GLY A 163 -14.65 7.93 -8.46
N ASP A 164 -14.89 9.16 -8.93
CA ASP A 164 -14.82 9.48 -10.34
C ASP A 164 -13.41 9.98 -10.70
N LEU A 165 -12.75 9.28 -11.62
CA LEU A 165 -11.42 9.66 -12.11
C LEU A 165 -11.41 11.11 -12.65
N THR A 166 -12.52 11.56 -13.23
CA THR A 166 -12.62 12.91 -13.76
C THR A 166 -12.70 14.00 -12.69
N SER A 167 -13.00 13.65 -11.43
CA SER A 167 -12.99 14.61 -10.32
C SER A 167 -11.60 14.90 -9.76
N ILE A 168 -10.61 14.14 -10.14
CA ILE A 168 -9.21 14.40 -9.76
C ILE A 168 -8.75 15.68 -10.44
N ASN A 169 -8.16 16.59 -9.66
CA ASN A 169 -7.73 17.92 -10.11
C ASN A 169 -6.23 18.20 -9.91
N ASN A 170 -5.48 17.22 -9.38
CA ASN A 170 -4.05 17.34 -9.13
C ASN A 170 -3.34 16.02 -9.43
N GLY A 171 -2.13 16.10 -9.98
CA GLY A 171 -1.28 14.94 -10.27
C GLY A 171 -1.43 14.42 -11.70
N TYR A 172 -1.20 13.14 -11.89
CA TYR A 172 -1.14 12.51 -13.20
C TYR A 172 -2.23 11.45 -13.34
N ILE A 173 -2.97 11.49 -14.45
CA ILE A 173 -3.95 10.46 -14.82
C ILE A 173 -3.48 9.79 -16.09
N MET A 174 -3.41 8.46 -16.12
CA MET A 174 -3.20 7.71 -17.36
C MET A 174 -4.44 6.90 -17.73
N HIS A 175 -4.80 6.92 -19.00
CA HIS A 175 -5.82 6.06 -19.55
C HIS A 175 -5.37 5.40 -20.86
N GLN A 176 -5.98 4.27 -21.20
CA GLN A 176 -5.70 3.57 -22.45
C GLN A 176 -6.40 4.25 -23.63
N VAL A 177 -5.66 4.34 -24.75
CA VAL A 177 -6.18 4.71 -26.06
C VAL A 177 -5.74 3.72 -27.13
N ASN A 178 -6.48 3.65 -28.26
CA ASN A 178 -6.11 2.85 -29.42
C ASN A 178 -5.20 3.63 -30.39
N CYS A 179 -4.58 2.89 -31.31
CA CYS A 179 -3.71 3.46 -32.35
C CYS A 179 -4.46 3.83 -33.63
N GLN A 180 -5.80 3.69 -33.72
CA GLN A 180 -6.59 3.91 -34.94
C GLN A 180 -7.18 5.31 -35.06
N ASN A 181 -6.76 6.25 -34.17
CA ASN A 181 -7.28 7.61 -34.12
C ASN A 181 -8.81 7.71 -33.88
N VAL A 182 -9.35 6.74 -33.12
CA VAL A 182 -10.78 6.68 -32.76
C VAL A 182 -10.91 6.79 -31.24
N MET A 183 -11.45 7.89 -30.74
CA MET A 183 -11.68 8.13 -29.31
C MET A 183 -13.14 8.48 -29.10
N GLY A 184 -13.96 7.57 -28.56
CA GLY A 184 -15.39 7.82 -28.47
C GLY A 184 -16.14 7.05 -27.36
N ALA A 185 -15.45 6.27 -26.52
CA ALA A 185 -16.11 5.43 -25.53
C ALA A 185 -15.37 5.39 -24.18
N GLY A 186 -16.07 4.94 -23.13
CA GLY A 186 -15.51 4.65 -21.81
C GLY A 186 -14.83 5.85 -21.15
N VAL A 187 -13.76 5.57 -20.41
CA VAL A 187 -12.98 6.57 -19.65
C VAL A 187 -12.41 7.66 -20.58
N ALA A 188 -11.96 7.28 -21.79
CA ALA A 188 -11.46 8.25 -22.77
C ALA A 188 -12.52 9.28 -23.12
N LYS A 189 -13.81 8.88 -23.31
CA LYS A 189 -14.90 9.80 -23.54
C LYS A 189 -15.15 10.72 -22.35
N ALA A 190 -15.17 10.19 -21.14
CA ALA A 190 -15.37 10.99 -19.93
C ALA A 190 -14.26 12.05 -19.78
N LEU A 191 -12.99 11.68 -19.98
CA LEU A 191 -11.86 12.60 -19.86
C LEU A 191 -11.90 13.71 -20.91
N TYR A 192 -12.12 13.40 -22.20
CA TYR A 192 -12.15 14.47 -23.21
C TYR A 192 -13.43 15.32 -23.15
N SER A 193 -14.54 14.78 -22.61
CA SER A 193 -15.75 15.60 -22.39
C SER A 193 -15.51 16.68 -21.35
N LYS A 194 -14.67 16.42 -20.34
CA LYS A 194 -14.26 17.41 -19.35
C LYS A 194 -13.06 18.25 -19.81
N TYR A 195 -12.11 17.62 -20.49
CA TYR A 195 -10.87 18.23 -20.96
C TYR A 195 -10.70 18.02 -22.48
N PRO A 196 -11.31 18.84 -23.35
CA PRO A 196 -11.28 18.68 -24.82
C PRO A 196 -9.85 18.53 -25.39
N ARG A 197 -8.86 19.20 -24.78
CA ARG A 197 -7.46 19.14 -25.14
C ARG A 197 -6.91 17.69 -25.22
N VAL A 198 -7.46 16.78 -24.43
CA VAL A 198 -7.06 15.34 -24.44
C VAL A 198 -7.33 14.71 -25.81
N LYS A 199 -8.49 15.00 -26.42
CA LYS A 199 -8.86 14.47 -27.73
C LYS A 199 -8.09 15.18 -28.85
N GLU A 200 -7.91 16.49 -28.76
CA GLU A 200 -7.12 17.27 -29.71
C GLU A 200 -5.69 16.76 -29.78
N ALA A 201 -5.02 16.64 -28.62
CA ALA A 201 -3.67 16.11 -28.53
C ALA A 201 -3.56 14.69 -29.10
N TYR A 202 -4.57 13.84 -28.86
CA TYR A 202 -4.63 12.49 -29.41
C TYR A 202 -4.66 12.51 -30.96
N HIS A 203 -5.45 13.38 -31.58
CA HIS A 203 -5.52 13.53 -33.03
C HIS A 203 -4.22 14.14 -33.60
N GLU A 204 -3.66 15.17 -32.98
CA GLU A 204 -2.36 15.76 -33.34
C GLU A 204 -1.24 14.71 -33.33
N PHE A 205 -1.24 13.84 -32.30
CA PHE A 205 -0.25 12.77 -32.20
C PHE A 205 -0.39 11.75 -33.34
N ALA A 206 -1.63 11.42 -33.72
CA ALA A 206 -1.90 10.53 -34.84
C ALA A 206 -1.44 11.14 -36.17
N THR A 207 -1.58 12.45 -36.35
CA THR A 207 -1.07 13.18 -37.54
C THR A 207 0.48 13.15 -37.62
N LYS A 208 1.15 13.36 -36.49
CA LYS A 208 2.62 13.30 -36.37
C LYS A 208 3.18 11.89 -36.52
N HIS A 209 2.40 10.87 -36.26
CA HIS A 209 2.76 9.46 -36.36
C HIS A 209 1.71 8.72 -37.21
N PRO A 210 1.70 8.86 -38.56
CA PRO A 210 0.62 8.37 -39.41
C PRO A 210 0.40 6.85 -39.34
N ASN A 211 1.51 6.08 -39.22
CA ASN A 211 1.40 4.64 -39.11
C ASN A 211 0.93 4.24 -37.70
N PRO A 212 -0.23 3.53 -37.57
CA PRO A 212 -0.74 3.09 -36.25
C PRO A 212 0.25 2.25 -35.44
N LYS A 213 1.09 1.44 -36.10
CA LYS A 213 2.07 0.58 -35.41
C LYS A 213 3.14 1.40 -34.67
N ASP A 214 3.50 2.58 -35.19
CA ASP A 214 4.52 3.44 -34.59
C ASP A 214 4.02 4.12 -33.29
N ARG A 215 2.71 4.13 -33.08
CA ARG A 215 2.09 4.64 -31.85
C ARG A 215 2.05 3.60 -30.74
N LEU A 216 1.98 2.30 -31.10
CA LEU A 216 1.80 1.22 -30.13
C LEU A 216 2.95 1.18 -29.10
N GLY A 217 2.58 1.21 -27.81
CA GLY A 217 3.49 1.26 -26.68
C GLY A 217 3.96 2.68 -26.30
N LYS A 218 3.57 3.72 -27.04
CA LYS A 218 3.90 5.11 -26.68
C LYS A 218 2.96 5.64 -25.60
N ILE A 219 3.46 6.62 -24.84
CA ILE A 219 2.71 7.38 -23.84
C ILE A 219 2.82 8.84 -24.21
N GLN A 220 1.69 9.51 -24.37
CA GLN A 220 1.64 10.93 -24.72
C GLN A 220 1.17 11.75 -23.53
N PRO A 221 2.02 12.60 -22.93
CA PRO A 221 1.59 13.56 -21.92
C PRO A 221 0.78 14.69 -22.56
N VAL A 222 -0.31 15.08 -21.93
CA VAL A 222 -1.18 16.18 -22.32
C VAL A 222 -1.26 17.17 -21.17
N ASN A 223 -0.74 18.36 -21.37
CA ASN A 223 -0.92 19.48 -20.46
C ASN A 223 -2.30 20.10 -20.68
N LEU A 224 -2.91 20.57 -19.60
CA LEU A 224 -4.24 21.17 -19.60
C LEU A 224 -4.11 22.65 -19.23
N ASP A 225 -4.44 23.56 -20.16
CA ASP A 225 -4.41 25.00 -19.89
C ASP A 225 -5.43 25.39 -18.82
N SER A 226 -6.56 24.67 -18.77
CA SER A 226 -7.61 24.86 -17.77
C SER A 226 -7.24 24.35 -16.37
N ASN A 227 -6.23 23.50 -16.24
CA ASN A 227 -5.75 22.97 -14.95
C ASN A 227 -4.26 22.56 -15.03
N PRO A 228 -3.32 23.47 -14.79
CA PRO A 228 -1.89 23.19 -14.88
C PRO A 228 -1.38 22.18 -13.82
N ASN A 229 -2.13 21.95 -12.75
CA ASN A 229 -1.78 20.98 -11.70
C ASN A 229 -2.11 19.52 -12.10
N LEU A 230 -2.87 19.34 -13.18
CA LEU A 230 -3.28 18.03 -13.67
C LEU A 230 -2.69 17.77 -15.06
N LYS A 231 -2.06 16.60 -15.23
CA LYS A 231 -1.57 16.13 -16.53
C LYS A 231 -2.22 14.80 -16.89
N ILE A 232 -2.73 14.66 -18.11
CA ILE A 232 -3.34 13.43 -18.59
C ILE A 232 -2.40 12.74 -19.56
N PHE A 233 -2.30 11.42 -19.49
CA PHE A 233 -1.43 10.61 -20.32
C PHE A 233 -2.26 9.64 -21.16
N ASN A 234 -2.19 9.79 -22.48
CA ASN A 234 -2.75 8.86 -23.45
C ASN A 234 -1.78 7.70 -23.64
N ALA A 235 -2.11 6.51 -23.19
CA ALA A 235 -1.31 5.29 -23.35
C ALA A 235 -1.80 4.48 -24.57
N TYR A 236 -1.00 4.46 -25.63
CA TYR A 236 -1.30 3.75 -26.88
C TYR A 236 -0.98 2.26 -26.74
N THR A 237 -1.85 1.53 -26.07
CA THR A 237 -1.63 0.11 -25.77
C THR A 237 -2.67 -0.81 -26.37
N GLN A 238 -3.34 -0.33 -27.44
CA GLN A 238 -4.35 -1.03 -28.20
C GLN A 238 -4.17 -0.70 -29.68
N LEU A 239 -3.69 -1.66 -30.49
CA LEU A 239 -3.43 -1.40 -31.90
C LEU A 239 -4.73 -1.14 -32.68
N TYR A 240 -5.72 -2.01 -32.50
CA TYR A 240 -7.07 -1.90 -33.09
C TYR A 240 -8.08 -1.64 -31.98
N TYR A 241 -9.21 -1.02 -32.31
CA TYR A 241 -10.33 -0.91 -31.39
C TYR A 241 -11.41 -1.97 -31.68
N GLY A 242 -12.21 -2.31 -30.67
CA GLY A 242 -13.30 -3.25 -30.82
C GLY A 242 -13.99 -3.54 -29.48
N ASN A 243 -14.98 -4.42 -29.56
CA ASN A 243 -15.70 -4.92 -28.38
C ASN A 243 -15.40 -6.41 -28.21
N SER A 244 -14.56 -6.75 -27.26
CA SER A 244 -14.10 -8.10 -26.95
C SER A 244 -15.26 -9.05 -26.63
N ALA A 245 -16.30 -8.59 -25.95
CA ALA A 245 -17.47 -9.38 -25.60
C ALA A 245 -18.23 -9.84 -26.86
N LYS A 246 -18.27 -9.00 -27.92
CA LYS A 246 -18.91 -9.31 -29.20
C LYS A 246 -18.02 -10.13 -30.11
N THR A 247 -16.75 -9.77 -30.21
CA THR A 247 -15.82 -10.33 -31.21
C THR A 247 -15.04 -11.54 -30.73
N LYS A 248 -15.02 -11.79 -29.42
CA LYS A 248 -14.17 -12.80 -28.75
C LYS A 248 -12.65 -12.55 -28.93
N LYS A 249 -12.27 -11.35 -29.35
CA LYS A 249 -10.85 -10.94 -29.53
C LYS A 249 -10.43 -10.01 -28.40
N VAL A 250 -9.20 -10.15 -27.92
CA VAL A 250 -8.55 -9.20 -27.02
C VAL A 250 -7.85 -8.13 -27.86
N TYR A 251 -8.13 -6.87 -27.60
CA TYR A 251 -7.58 -5.73 -28.31
C TYR A 251 -6.46 -5.04 -27.55
N THR A 252 -6.45 -5.18 -26.20
CA THR A 252 -5.36 -4.66 -25.36
C THR A 252 -4.09 -5.46 -25.55
N ASP A 253 -2.99 -4.80 -25.86
CA ASP A 253 -1.66 -5.37 -25.70
C ASP A 253 -1.24 -5.22 -24.23
N GLU A 254 -1.43 -6.30 -23.47
CA GLU A 254 -1.19 -6.29 -22.02
C GLU A 254 0.28 -6.03 -21.67
N ASN A 255 1.22 -6.52 -22.46
CA ASN A 255 2.64 -6.30 -22.22
C ASN A 255 3.01 -4.83 -22.42
N LYS A 256 2.48 -4.20 -23.48
CA LYS A 256 2.64 -2.76 -23.71
C LYS A 256 1.95 -1.91 -22.65
N LEU A 257 0.81 -2.37 -22.12
CA LEU A 257 0.11 -1.67 -21.04
C LEU A 257 0.90 -1.76 -19.72
N ILE A 258 1.43 -2.94 -19.40
CA ILE A 258 2.28 -3.15 -18.20
C ILE A 258 3.54 -2.29 -18.28
N ASP A 259 4.21 -2.25 -19.44
CA ASP A 259 5.37 -1.38 -19.66
C ASP A 259 5.00 0.12 -19.54
N ALA A 260 3.87 0.51 -20.13
CA ALA A 260 3.37 1.88 -20.01
C ALA A 260 3.08 2.28 -18.56
N LEU A 261 2.44 1.41 -17.78
CA LEU A 261 2.19 1.62 -16.35
C LEU A 261 3.49 1.80 -15.57
N THR A 262 4.50 0.99 -15.84
CA THR A 262 5.82 1.09 -15.18
C THR A 262 6.49 2.43 -15.49
N ARG A 263 6.53 2.84 -16.76
CA ARG A 263 7.13 4.14 -17.18
C ARG A 263 6.34 5.34 -16.65
N PHE A 264 5.03 5.23 -16.58
CA PHE A 264 4.16 6.25 -16.01
C PHE A 264 4.41 6.46 -14.52
N ASP A 265 4.53 5.36 -13.74
CA ASP A 265 4.88 5.39 -12.33
C ASP A 265 6.27 6.01 -12.09
N GLN A 266 7.26 5.61 -12.90
CA GLN A 266 8.61 6.18 -12.84
C GLN A 266 8.60 7.70 -13.09
N ARG A 267 7.84 8.15 -14.07
CA ARG A 267 7.69 9.57 -14.37
C ARG A 267 7.01 10.31 -13.25
N ALA A 268 5.93 9.78 -12.69
CA ALA A 268 5.23 10.38 -11.57
C ALA A 268 6.12 10.51 -10.32
N LYS A 269 6.94 9.48 -10.03
CA LYS A 269 7.93 9.52 -8.94
C LYS A 269 9.01 10.57 -9.16
N GLN A 270 9.56 10.68 -10.38
CA GLN A 270 10.57 11.69 -10.73
C GLN A 270 10.04 13.12 -10.54
N ASP A 271 8.78 13.34 -10.92
CA ASP A 271 8.14 14.66 -10.83
C ASP A 271 7.48 14.89 -9.46
N ASN A 272 7.59 13.94 -8.52
CA ASN A 272 6.94 13.95 -7.20
C ASN A 272 5.42 14.21 -7.29
N GLN A 273 4.74 13.53 -8.22
CA GLN A 273 3.32 13.68 -8.47
C GLN A 273 2.54 12.41 -8.10
N PRO A 274 1.33 12.52 -7.52
CA PRO A 274 0.43 11.38 -7.38
C PRO A 274 -0.02 10.89 -8.76
N ALA A 275 -0.15 9.57 -8.91
CA ALA A 275 -0.48 8.91 -10.16
C ALA A 275 -1.75 8.08 -10.05
N TYR A 276 -2.64 8.22 -11.02
CA TYR A 276 -3.96 7.59 -11.01
C TYR A 276 -4.26 6.89 -12.33
N VAL A 277 -4.96 5.75 -12.23
CA VAL A 277 -5.52 5.05 -13.38
C VAL A 277 -6.95 4.61 -13.07
N PRO A 278 -7.82 4.48 -14.09
CA PRO A 278 -9.13 3.90 -13.86
C PRO A 278 -9.02 2.41 -13.53
N ALA A 279 -9.89 1.93 -12.65
CA ALA A 279 -10.09 0.50 -12.50
C ALA A 279 -10.44 -0.15 -13.85
N LYS A 280 -9.95 -1.38 -14.05
CA LYS A 280 -10.12 -2.13 -15.30
C LYS A 280 -9.58 -1.44 -16.55
N ILE A 281 -8.51 -0.60 -16.39
CA ILE A 281 -7.81 -0.01 -17.53
C ILE A 281 -7.45 -1.09 -18.56
N GLY A 282 -7.85 -0.90 -19.81
CA GLY A 282 -7.63 -1.86 -20.89
C GLY A 282 -8.51 -3.12 -20.85
N CYS A 283 -9.37 -3.30 -19.84
CA CYS A 283 -10.11 -4.54 -19.60
C CYS A 283 -11.63 -4.45 -19.89
N GLY A 284 -12.15 -3.28 -20.18
CA GLY A 284 -13.55 -3.09 -20.58
C GLY A 284 -13.79 -3.60 -22.02
N LEU A 285 -14.08 -2.70 -22.94
CA LEU A 285 -14.32 -3.06 -24.36
C LEU A 285 -13.13 -3.78 -25.01
N ALA A 286 -11.90 -3.48 -24.60
CA ALA A 286 -10.68 -4.04 -25.17
C ALA A 286 -10.29 -5.43 -24.63
N GLY A 287 -10.91 -5.91 -23.56
CA GLY A 287 -10.88 -7.29 -23.10
C GLY A 287 -9.57 -7.77 -22.47
N GLY A 288 -8.71 -6.87 -21.95
CA GLY A 288 -7.50 -7.27 -21.24
C GLY A 288 -7.79 -8.00 -19.92
N ASN A 289 -6.78 -8.72 -19.41
CA ASN A 289 -6.86 -9.45 -18.15
C ASN A 289 -6.65 -8.52 -16.96
N TRP A 290 -7.74 -8.17 -16.27
CA TRP A 290 -7.69 -7.25 -15.14
C TRP A 290 -6.86 -7.76 -13.96
N GLU A 291 -6.96 -9.03 -13.62
CA GLU A 291 -6.21 -9.58 -12.47
C GLU A 291 -4.70 -9.46 -12.67
N ARG A 292 -4.22 -9.74 -13.89
CA ARG A 292 -2.81 -9.58 -14.24
C ARG A 292 -2.36 -8.11 -14.16
N ILE A 293 -3.14 -7.20 -14.73
CA ILE A 293 -2.84 -5.76 -14.77
C ILE A 293 -2.93 -5.17 -13.37
N LYS A 294 -3.97 -5.47 -12.61
CA LYS A 294 -4.16 -5.04 -11.22
C LYS A 294 -3.02 -5.50 -10.32
N LYS A 295 -2.64 -6.78 -10.44
CA LYS A 295 -1.49 -7.32 -9.70
C LYS A 295 -0.22 -6.55 -9.99
N HIS A 296 0.07 -6.25 -11.27
CA HIS A 296 1.25 -5.46 -11.64
C HIS A 296 1.21 -4.06 -11.01
N ILE A 297 0.08 -3.35 -11.09
CA ILE A 297 -0.08 -2.01 -10.50
C ILE A 297 0.20 -2.05 -8.99
N LEU A 298 -0.42 -2.98 -8.27
CA LEU A 298 -0.34 -3.03 -6.82
C LEU A 298 1.03 -3.53 -6.30
N ASP A 299 1.69 -4.43 -7.02
CA ASP A 299 2.95 -5.03 -6.58
C ASP A 299 4.20 -4.25 -7.04
N ASN A 300 4.11 -3.52 -8.17
CA ASN A 300 5.30 -2.97 -8.82
C ASN A 300 5.27 -1.45 -9.01
N THR A 301 4.18 -0.77 -8.68
CA THR A 301 4.03 0.68 -8.86
C THR A 301 3.43 1.34 -7.60
N ASN A 302 3.43 2.68 -7.57
CA ASN A 302 2.73 3.48 -6.55
C ASN A 302 1.43 4.09 -7.10
N ILE A 303 0.96 3.62 -8.24
CA ILE A 303 -0.26 4.13 -8.88
C ILE A 303 -1.49 3.81 -8.04
N THR A 304 -2.39 4.78 -7.92
CA THR A 304 -3.70 4.62 -7.31
C THR A 304 -4.74 4.22 -8.35
N ILE A 305 -5.46 3.16 -8.09
CA ILE A 305 -6.58 2.68 -8.90
C ILE A 305 -7.84 3.40 -8.44
N VAL A 306 -8.54 4.05 -9.36
CA VAL A 306 -9.80 4.76 -9.09
C VAL A 306 -10.95 3.99 -9.71
N GLU A 307 -11.89 3.53 -8.89
CA GLU A 307 -13.05 2.77 -9.31
C GLU A 307 -14.33 3.59 -9.13
N LEU A 308 -15.15 3.68 -10.17
CA LEU A 308 -16.46 4.30 -10.05
C LEU A 308 -17.32 3.54 -9.04
N PRO A 309 -17.99 4.23 -8.10
CA PRO A 309 -18.95 3.59 -7.21
C PRO A 309 -19.99 2.81 -8.02
N GLN A 310 -20.27 1.59 -7.60
CA GLN A 310 -21.39 0.84 -8.18
C GLN A 310 -22.68 1.60 -7.86
N ARG A 311 -23.46 1.93 -8.88
CA ARG A 311 -24.83 2.43 -8.66
C ARG A 311 -25.57 1.34 -7.89
N GLN A 312 -25.93 1.62 -6.63
CA GLN A 312 -26.93 0.80 -5.95
C GLN A 312 -28.19 0.84 -6.82
N PRO A 313 -28.82 -0.30 -7.14
CA PRO A 313 -30.14 -0.26 -7.78
C PRO A 313 -31.03 0.58 -6.85
N GLU A 314 -31.67 1.61 -7.41
CA GLU A 314 -32.72 2.35 -6.70
C GLU A 314 -33.68 1.30 -6.16
N LYS A 315 -33.87 1.28 -4.83
CA LYS A 315 -34.95 0.49 -4.23
C LYS A 315 -36.21 1.03 -4.84
N THR A 316 -36.79 0.29 -5.78
CA THR A 316 -38.13 0.54 -6.29
C THR A 316 -39.03 0.43 -5.06
N ILE A 317 -39.45 1.57 -4.54
CA ILE A 317 -40.51 1.63 -3.52
C ILE A 317 -41.74 1.14 -4.26
N THR A 318 -42.10 -0.12 -4.05
CA THR A 318 -43.35 -0.65 -4.50
C THR A 318 -44.46 0.12 -3.80
N LYS A 319 -45.46 0.55 -4.55
CA LYS A 319 -46.63 1.36 -4.09
C LYS A 319 -47.45 0.73 -2.96
N GLU A 320 -47.08 -0.45 -2.46
CA GLU A 320 -47.77 -1.16 -1.37
C GLU A 320 -47.38 -0.71 0.06
N GLN A 321 -46.41 0.22 0.21
CA GLN A 321 -46.02 0.73 1.54
C GLN A 321 -46.50 2.16 1.80
N SER A 322 -47.35 2.76 0.92
CA SER A 322 -47.90 4.10 1.13
C SER A 322 -49.26 4.13 1.86
N ASP A 323 -49.89 2.99 2.13
CA ASP A 323 -51.25 2.93 2.72
C ASP A 323 -51.27 2.58 4.23
N GLU A 324 -50.13 2.52 4.90
CA GLU A 324 -50.07 2.20 6.35
C GLU A 324 -49.88 3.42 7.28
N PHE A 325 -49.88 4.65 6.77
CA PHE A 325 -49.83 5.85 7.58
C PHE A 325 -50.93 6.85 7.23
N SER A 326 -52.20 6.38 7.36
CA SER A 326 -53.34 7.29 7.48
C SER A 326 -54.42 6.66 8.37
N LEU A 327 -54.23 6.88 9.66
CA LEU A 327 -55.29 6.95 10.69
C LEU A 327 -54.71 7.68 11.90
#